data_a82593c69513677c7ed814895e6f0633
#
_entry.id   a82593c69513677c7ed814895e6f0633
#
_cell.length_a   1.000
_cell.length_b   1.000
_cell.length_c   1.000
_cell.angle_alpha   90.00
_cell.angle_beta   90.00
_cell.angle_gamma   90.00
#
_symmetry.space_group_name_H-M   'P 1'
#
loop_
_entity.id
_entity.type
_entity.pdbx_description
1 polymer ?
#
loop_
_entity_poly.entity_id
_entity_poly.type
_entity_poly.pdbx_seq_one_letter_code
_entity_poly.pdbx_strand_id
1 'polypeptide(L)'
;MPMRSLIVACLALSATGCNSWSLNSDLNGAYRAYDKGDCAQVMLDLSRAERRIRXRPYLQPEISLLRGQCLERQSLFVDAAQTYHFIIARYPTSEYAYRAKARLETLRQLGRLSETPASASAVPTRL
;
A
#
# COMPACT_ATOMS: atom_id res chain seq x y z
N MET A 1 -47.90 -10.89 -5.93
CA MET A 1 -46.95 -11.04 -7.03
C MET A 1 -45.55 -11.23 -6.50
N PRO A 2 -45.22 -12.43 -5.99
CA PRO A 2 -43.91 -12.62 -5.34
C PRO A 2 -42.75 -12.70 -6.33
N MET A 3 -43.00 -12.94 -7.60
CA MET A 3 -41.96 -13.18 -8.58
C MET A 3 -41.14 -11.90 -8.90
N ARG A 4 -41.79 -10.74 -8.92
CA ARG A 4 -41.11 -9.44 -9.15
C ARG A 4 -40.21 -9.07 -7.97
N SER A 5 -40.63 -9.32 -6.76
CA SER A 5 -39.84 -9.06 -5.54
C SER A 5 -38.63 -9.97 -5.44
N LEU A 6 -38.74 -11.22 -5.89
CA LEU A 6 -37.64 -12.18 -5.91
C LEU A 6 -36.57 -11.76 -6.93
N ILE A 7 -36.98 -11.25 -8.10
CA ILE A 7 -36.05 -10.79 -9.15
C ILE A 7 -35.27 -9.58 -8.65
N VAL A 8 -35.93 -8.63 -7.99
CA VAL A 8 -35.27 -7.43 -7.44
C VAL A 8 -34.27 -7.81 -6.35
N ALA A 9 -34.63 -8.76 -5.47
CA ALA A 9 -33.77 -9.25 -4.41
C ALA A 9 -32.53 -9.96 -4.96
N CYS A 10 -32.67 -10.76 -6.01
CA CYS A 10 -31.55 -11.45 -6.66
C CYS A 10 -30.58 -10.48 -7.35
N LEU A 11 -31.11 -9.42 -7.95
CA LEU A 11 -30.29 -8.38 -8.61
C LEU A 11 -29.49 -7.56 -7.59
N ALA A 12 -30.05 -7.33 -6.39
CA ALA A 12 -29.35 -6.58 -5.34
C ALA A 12 -28.19 -7.38 -4.74
N LEU A 13 -28.31 -8.71 -4.66
CA LEU A 13 -27.29 -9.58 -4.09
C LEU A 13 -26.07 -9.77 -5.01
N SER A 14 -26.24 -9.62 -6.31
CA SER A 14 -25.15 -9.81 -7.27
C SER A 14 -24.16 -8.64 -7.32
N ALA A 15 -24.55 -7.44 -6.88
CA ALA A 15 -23.73 -6.25 -6.96
C ALA A 15 -22.56 -6.24 -5.95
N THR A 16 -22.72 -6.93 -4.81
CA THR A 16 -21.68 -6.93 -3.76
C THR A 16 -20.55 -7.93 -4.03
N GLY A 17 -20.83 -9.02 -4.74
CA GLY A 17 -19.85 -10.06 -5.03
C GLY A 17 -18.78 -9.65 -6.03
N CYS A 18 -19.12 -8.83 -7.03
CA CYS A 18 -18.20 -8.45 -8.10
C CYS A 18 -17.04 -7.57 -7.61
N ASN A 19 -17.28 -6.69 -6.63
CA ASN A 19 -16.23 -5.81 -6.13
C ASN A 19 -15.15 -6.56 -5.35
N SER A 20 -15.54 -7.57 -4.56
CA SER A 20 -14.60 -8.42 -3.81
C SER A 20 -13.69 -9.22 -4.74
N TRP A 21 -14.28 -9.80 -5.77
CA TRP A 21 -13.54 -10.63 -6.72
C TRP A 21 -12.53 -9.78 -7.51
N SER A 22 -12.94 -8.61 -7.94
CA SER A 22 -12.07 -7.67 -8.66
C SER A 22 -10.91 -7.20 -7.80
N LEU A 23 -11.15 -6.88 -6.53
CA LEU A 23 -10.10 -6.47 -5.59
C LEU A 23 -9.06 -7.59 -5.39
N ASN A 24 -9.52 -8.82 -5.16
CA ASN A 24 -8.64 -9.96 -5.00
C ASN A 24 -7.83 -10.22 -6.28
N SER A 25 -8.46 -10.04 -7.44
CA SER A 25 -7.78 -10.17 -8.73
C SER A 25 -6.68 -9.13 -8.89
N ASP A 26 -6.94 -7.87 -8.51
CA ASP A 26 -5.95 -6.79 -8.59
C ASP A 26 -4.78 -7.05 -7.64
N LEU A 27 -5.05 -7.47 -6.40
CA LEU A 27 -3.98 -7.79 -5.44
C LEU A 27 -3.15 -8.99 -5.89
N ASN A 28 -3.80 -10.05 -6.36
CA ASN A 28 -3.10 -11.22 -6.90
C ASN A 28 -2.28 -10.86 -8.14
N GLY A 29 -2.80 -9.98 -8.97
CA GLY A 29 -2.08 -9.44 -10.13
C GLY A 29 -0.82 -8.70 -9.70
N ALA A 30 -0.94 -7.85 -8.68
CA ALA A 30 0.19 -7.09 -8.16
C ALA A 30 1.30 -8.03 -7.64
N TYR A 31 0.93 -9.06 -6.88
CA TYR A 31 1.92 -10.03 -6.37
C TYR A 31 2.60 -10.80 -7.50
N ARG A 32 1.84 -11.24 -8.50
CA ARG A 32 2.41 -11.93 -9.67
C ARG A 32 3.38 -11.02 -10.44
N ALA A 33 3.01 -9.76 -10.62
CA ALA A 33 3.87 -8.77 -11.28
C ALA A 33 5.13 -8.51 -10.45
N TYR A 34 4.99 -8.44 -9.13
CA TYR A 34 6.13 -8.26 -8.22
C TYR A 34 7.11 -9.43 -8.34
N ASP A 35 6.61 -10.67 -8.40
CA ASP A 35 7.46 -11.86 -8.55
C ASP A 35 8.24 -11.83 -9.86
N LYS A 36 7.67 -11.24 -10.90
CA LYS A 36 8.33 -11.07 -12.21
C LYS A 36 9.26 -9.86 -12.27
N GLY A 37 9.28 -9.03 -11.24
CA GLY A 37 10.05 -7.79 -11.23
C GLY A 37 9.42 -6.64 -11.99
N ASP A 38 8.15 -6.77 -12.37
CA ASP A 38 7.43 -5.75 -13.14
C ASP A 38 6.76 -4.74 -12.21
N CYS A 39 7.55 -3.83 -11.66
CA CYS A 39 7.04 -2.84 -10.72
C CYS A 39 6.09 -1.82 -11.37
N ALA A 40 6.22 -1.56 -12.66
CA ALA A 40 5.24 -0.72 -13.37
C ALA A 40 3.84 -1.36 -13.31
N GLN A 41 3.74 -2.66 -13.57
CA GLN A 41 2.46 -3.37 -13.49
C GLN A 41 1.98 -3.46 -12.04
N VAL A 42 2.89 -3.66 -11.07
CA VAL A 42 2.52 -3.64 -9.64
C VAL A 42 1.82 -2.34 -9.29
N MET A 43 2.40 -1.20 -9.68
CA MET A 43 1.83 0.12 -9.35
C MET A 43 0.43 0.30 -9.96
N LEU A 44 0.20 -0.19 -11.19
CA LEU A 44 -1.12 -0.14 -11.83
C LEU A 44 -2.14 -0.99 -11.05
N ASP A 45 -1.78 -2.22 -10.73
CA ASP A 45 -2.69 -3.14 -10.03
C ASP A 45 -3.00 -2.64 -8.62
N LEU A 46 -1.99 -2.13 -7.89
CA LEU A 46 -2.20 -1.55 -6.55
C LEU A 46 -3.10 -0.32 -6.61
N SER A 47 -2.96 0.51 -7.63
CA SER A 47 -3.83 1.69 -7.80
C SER A 47 -5.27 1.29 -8.06
N ARG A 48 -5.49 0.20 -8.82
CA ARG A 48 -6.84 -0.36 -9.00
C ARG A 48 -7.40 -0.89 -7.69
N ALA A 49 -6.59 -1.64 -6.94
CA ALA A 49 -6.98 -2.19 -5.63
C ALA A 49 -7.37 -1.07 -4.66
N GLU A 50 -6.58 0.00 -4.60
CA GLU A 50 -6.86 1.15 -3.72
C GLU A 50 -8.22 1.79 -3.99
N ARG A 51 -8.62 1.91 -5.26
CA ARG A 51 -9.93 2.46 -5.59
C ARG A 51 -11.08 1.58 -5.13
N ARG A 52 -10.82 0.30 -4.82
CA ARG A 52 -11.85 -0.70 -4.45
C ARG A 52 -11.91 -1.00 -2.95
N ILE A 53 -10.98 -0.49 -2.13
CA ILE A 53 -10.88 -0.86 -0.71
C ILE A 53 -11.69 0.04 0.23
N ARG A 54 -12.56 0.91 -0.28
CA ARG A 54 -13.36 1.82 0.57
C ARG A 54 -14.04 1.13 1.74
N UNK A 55 -14.32 0.05 1.50
CA UNK A 55 -14.99 -0.75 2.45
C UNK A 55 -14.10 -1.63 3.23
N ARG A 56 -12.95 -1.58 2.84
CA ARG A 56 -11.95 -2.47 3.44
C ARG A 56 -10.64 -1.72 3.67
N PRO A 57 -10.64 -0.65 4.43
CA PRO A 57 -9.43 0.16 4.63
C PRO A 57 -8.30 -0.61 5.34
N TYR A 58 -8.60 -1.72 5.98
CA TYR A 58 -7.60 -2.57 6.62
C TYR A 58 -6.63 -3.21 5.61
N LEU A 59 -6.94 -3.19 4.31
CA LEU A 59 -6.04 -3.68 3.26
C LEU A 59 -5.03 -2.62 2.81
N GLN A 60 -5.19 -1.36 3.20
CA GLN A 60 -4.28 -0.30 2.81
C GLN A 60 -2.83 -0.55 3.21
N PRO A 61 -2.54 -1.03 4.44
CA PRO A 61 -1.13 -1.26 4.81
C PRO A 61 -0.47 -2.36 3.98
N GLU A 62 -1.20 -3.39 3.55
CA GLU A 62 -0.68 -4.40 2.63
C GLU A 62 -0.31 -3.78 1.28
N ILE A 63 -1.23 -3.01 0.69
CA ILE A 63 -1.03 -2.31 -0.58
C ILE A 63 0.20 -1.40 -0.49
N SER A 64 0.28 -0.64 0.60
CA SER A 64 1.38 0.30 0.82
C SER A 64 2.73 -0.42 1.00
N LEU A 65 2.75 -1.56 1.68
CA LEU A 65 3.99 -2.32 1.86
C LEU A 65 4.52 -2.80 0.50
N LEU A 66 3.68 -3.39 -0.32
CA LEU A 66 4.09 -3.89 -1.64
C LEU A 66 4.56 -2.74 -2.53
N ARG A 67 3.88 -1.57 -2.44
CA ARG A 67 4.32 -0.35 -3.14
C ARG A 67 5.73 0.06 -2.70
N GLY A 68 5.97 0.12 -1.39
CA GLY A 68 7.28 0.46 -0.83
C GLY A 68 8.38 -0.49 -1.31
N GLN A 69 8.08 -1.78 -1.36
CA GLN A 69 9.04 -2.79 -1.83
C GLN A 69 9.38 -2.61 -3.31
N CYS A 70 8.40 -2.22 -4.13
CA CYS A 70 8.68 -1.89 -5.54
C CYS A 70 9.51 -0.62 -5.68
N LEU A 71 9.27 0.38 -4.85
CA LEU A 71 10.07 1.59 -4.84
C LEU A 71 11.54 1.27 -4.50
N GLU A 72 11.77 0.36 -3.54
CA GLU A 72 13.12 -0.12 -3.23
C GLU A 72 13.80 -0.76 -4.43
N ARG A 73 13.07 -1.64 -5.15
CA ARG A 73 13.61 -2.31 -6.34
C ARG A 73 14.02 -1.33 -7.42
N GLN A 74 13.35 -0.18 -7.49
CA GLN A 74 13.65 0.90 -8.43
C GLN A 74 14.71 1.85 -7.90
N SER A 75 15.31 1.56 -6.74
CA SER A 75 16.30 2.40 -6.04
C SER A 75 15.75 3.77 -5.62
N LEU A 76 14.42 3.87 -5.47
CA LEU A 76 13.73 5.06 -4.99
C LEU A 76 13.60 4.96 -3.47
N PHE A 77 14.74 5.00 -2.79
CA PHE A 77 14.83 4.66 -1.36
C PHE A 77 14.13 5.68 -0.46
N VAL A 78 14.18 6.96 -0.81
CA VAL A 78 13.50 8.01 -0.02
C VAL A 78 11.98 7.81 -0.11
N ASP A 79 11.46 7.56 -1.30
CA ASP A 79 10.03 7.33 -1.51
C ASP A 79 9.57 6.04 -0.80
N ALA A 80 10.40 4.99 -0.86
CA ALA A 80 10.14 3.75 -0.13
C ALA A 80 10.06 4.01 1.37
N ALA A 81 11.03 4.75 1.91
CA ALA A 81 11.06 5.08 3.35
C ALA A 81 9.83 5.88 3.77
N GLN A 82 9.41 6.87 2.98
CA GLN A 82 8.19 7.64 3.24
C GLN A 82 6.96 6.74 3.29
N THR A 83 6.88 5.79 2.35
CA THR A 83 5.79 4.82 2.30
C THR A 83 5.78 3.94 3.56
N TYR A 84 6.94 3.47 4.01
CA TYR A 84 7.06 2.68 5.23
C TYR A 84 6.69 3.49 6.48
N HIS A 85 7.13 4.75 6.56
CA HIS A 85 6.75 5.63 7.68
C HIS A 85 5.24 5.86 7.73
N PHE A 86 4.60 6.00 6.57
CA PHE A 86 3.13 6.11 6.49
C PHE A 86 2.46 4.88 7.12
N ILE A 87 2.92 3.67 6.78
CA ILE A 87 2.34 2.42 7.34
C ILE A 87 2.49 2.40 8.87
N ILE A 88 3.68 2.72 9.37
CA ILE A 88 4.00 2.69 10.80
C ILE A 88 3.14 3.70 11.57
N ALA A 89 3.01 4.91 11.03
CA ALA A 89 2.25 5.98 11.69
C ALA A 89 0.75 5.73 11.65
N ARG A 90 0.23 5.22 10.53
CA ARG A 90 -1.21 5.10 10.30
C ARG A 90 -1.78 3.77 10.80
N TYR A 91 -0.98 2.70 10.76
CA TYR A 91 -1.43 1.33 11.07
C TYR A 91 -0.46 0.65 12.04
N PRO A 92 -0.17 1.26 13.21
CA PRO A 92 0.94 0.83 14.07
C PRO A 92 0.82 -0.59 14.61
N THR A 93 -0.39 -1.15 14.68
CA THR A 93 -0.62 -2.50 15.22
C THR A 93 -0.68 -3.57 14.13
N SER A 94 -0.53 -3.19 12.86
CA SER A 94 -0.60 -4.16 11.76
C SER A 94 0.73 -4.91 11.60
N GLU A 95 0.66 -6.14 11.11
CA GLU A 95 1.87 -6.90 10.74
C GLU A 95 2.69 -6.16 9.68
N TYR A 96 2.02 -5.37 8.84
CA TYR A 96 2.68 -4.59 7.78
C TYR A 96 3.51 -3.45 8.37
N ALA A 97 3.10 -2.87 9.50
CA ALA A 97 3.92 -1.88 10.21
C ALA A 97 5.20 -2.52 10.75
N TYR A 98 5.10 -3.72 11.30
CA TYR A 98 6.27 -4.47 11.75
C TYR A 98 7.24 -4.73 10.59
N ARG A 99 6.71 -5.18 9.45
CA ARG A 99 7.52 -5.45 8.25
C ARG A 99 8.13 -4.17 7.69
N ALA A 100 7.39 -3.06 7.71
CA ALA A 100 7.88 -1.75 7.28
C ALA A 100 9.05 -1.26 8.14
N LYS A 101 8.97 -1.45 9.47
CA LYS A 101 10.07 -1.12 10.38
C LYS A 101 11.33 -1.92 10.04
N ALA A 102 11.17 -3.22 9.76
CA ALA A 102 12.29 -4.08 9.38
C ALA A 102 12.94 -3.60 8.07
N ARG A 103 12.12 -3.20 7.08
CA ARG A 103 12.65 -2.68 5.82
C ARG A 103 13.41 -1.37 6.01
N LEU A 104 12.87 -0.44 6.82
CA LEU A 104 13.56 0.81 7.14
C LEU A 104 14.92 0.56 7.78
N GLU A 105 14.97 -0.37 8.72
CA GLU A 105 16.22 -0.72 9.39
C GLU A 105 17.24 -1.28 8.38
N THR A 106 16.78 -2.16 7.48
CA THR A 106 17.63 -2.72 6.42
C THR A 106 18.19 -1.59 5.53
N LEU A 107 17.34 -0.66 5.09
CA LEU A 107 17.76 0.45 4.23
C LEU A 107 18.79 1.34 4.93
N ARG A 108 18.62 1.56 6.23
CA ARG A 108 19.56 2.34 7.03
C ARG A 108 20.91 1.64 7.15
N GLN A 109 20.89 0.34 7.45
CA GLN A 109 22.11 -0.47 7.56
C GLN A 109 22.88 -0.55 6.25
N LEU A 110 22.16 -0.55 5.12
CA LEU A 110 22.78 -0.57 3.79
C LEU A 110 23.24 0.82 3.32
N GLY A 111 23.04 1.86 4.15
CA GLY A 111 23.41 3.23 3.80
C GLY A 111 22.59 3.83 2.66
N ARG A 112 21.35 3.32 2.47
CA ARG A 112 20.46 3.79 1.41
C ARG A 112 19.63 5.00 1.85
N LEU A 113 19.60 5.27 3.15
CA LEU A 113 18.94 6.45 3.71
C LEU A 113 20.01 7.29 4.40
N SER A 114 20.19 8.51 3.95
CA SER A 114 21.04 9.45 4.66
C SER A 114 20.44 9.72 6.04
N GLU A 115 21.26 9.62 7.06
CA GLU A 115 20.87 10.11 8.37
C GLU A 115 20.69 11.62 8.23
N THR A 116 19.45 12.07 8.28
CA THR A 116 19.17 13.48 8.40
C THR A 116 19.63 13.86 9.81
N PRO A 117 20.68 14.64 9.99
CA PRO A 117 21.02 15.10 11.32
C PRO A 117 19.83 15.89 11.86
N ALA A 118 19.33 15.48 12.99
CA ALA A 118 18.21 16.12 13.68
C ALA A 118 18.63 17.45 14.28
N SER A 119 19.38 18.25 13.54
CA SER A 119 19.78 19.57 14.02
C SER A 119 20.27 20.48 12.89
N ALA A 120 19.32 20.91 12.06
CA ALA A 120 19.59 22.03 11.18
C ALA A 120 18.47 23.06 11.33
N SER A 121 18.02 23.29 12.54
CA SER A 121 17.07 24.37 12.84
C SER A 121 17.71 25.39 13.76
N ALA A 122 18.95 25.79 13.45
CA ALA A 122 19.48 27.00 14.03
C ALA A 122 19.51 28.04 12.91
N VAL A 123 18.40 28.71 12.74
CA VAL A 123 18.35 29.96 11.98
C VAL A 123 19.13 30.97 12.80
N PRO A 124 20.28 31.45 12.35
CA PRO A 124 20.93 32.55 13.06
C PRO A 124 20.06 33.79 12.89
N THR A 125 19.50 34.24 13.98
CA THR A 125 18.85 35.54 14.03
C THR A 125 19.94 36.60 13.91
N ARG A 126 20.04 37.19 12.75
CA ARG A 126 20.87 38.37 12.61
C ARG A 126 20.08 39.57 13.13
N LEU A 127 20.63 40.20 14.12
CA LEU A 127 20.19 41.51 14.55
C LEU A 127 20.60 42.56 13.49
#